data_185f0c508cdea28e2728c7bc84ec9ce6
#
_entry.id   185f0c508cdea28e2728c7bc84ec9ce6
#
_cell.length_a   1.000
_cell.length_b   1.000
_cell.length_c   1.000
_cell.angle_alpha   90.00
_cell.angle_beta   90.00
_cell.angle_gamma   90.00
#
_symmetry.space_group_name_H-M   'P 1'
#
loop_
_entity.id
_entity.type
_entity.pdbx_description
1 polymer ?
#
loop_
_entity_poly.entity_id
_entity_poly.type
_entity_poly.pdbx_seq_one_letter_code
_entity_poly.pdbx_strand_id
1 'polypeptide(L)'
;MCIRDRDLGFKSIKTKFGKIGPLICWDQWFPEAARLTALRGAQIIFYPTAIGWHPKEKRKFGKSQLDSWITMQKSHAIANGTYVVAINRVGTEKKGKKKIEFWGNSMIIDPSGQIIGKLSNNKEQILIREVDYKKIDKVRQHWPFLRDRRIDFYKGILKNPEDE
;
A
#
# COMPACT_ATOMS: atom_id res chain seq x y z
N MET A 1 11.85 12.26 3.45
CA MET A 1 11.74 10.83 3.14
C MET A 1 11.43 10.10 4.43
N CYS A 2 10.31 9.41 4.53
CA CYS A 2 9.77 8.85 5.79
C CYS A 2 10.49 7.58 6.30
N ILE A 3 11.67 7.28 5.82
CA ILE A 3 12.41 6.04 6.13
C ILE A 3 13.21 6.12 7.43
N ARG A 4 13.33 7.30 8.04
CA ARG A 4 14.37 7.56 9.07
C ARG A 4 14.04 7.09 10.48
N ASP A 5 12.78 6.75 10.80
CA ASP A 5 12.35 6.51 12.17
C ASP A 5 11.89 5.06 12.41
N ARG A 6 12.59 4.08 11.80
CA ARG A 6 12.16 2.67 11.80
C ARG A 6 12.85 1.77 12.80
N ASP A 7 13.32 2.30 13.88
CA ASP A 7 13.93 1.50 14.97
C ASP A 7 12.97 0.43 15.52
N LEU A 8 11.67 0.60 15.28
CA LEU A 8 10.64 -0.34 15.70
C LEU A 8 10.31 -1.43 14.65
N GLY A 9 10.82 -1.32 13.42
CA GLY A 9 10.53 -2.21 12.30
C GLY A 9 9.06 -2.23 11.87
N PHE A 10 8.71 -3.09 10.92
CA PHE A 10 7.34 -3.24 10.42
C PHE A 10 6.49 -4.04 11.39
N LYS A 11 5.50 -3.42 12.02
CA LYS A 11 4.65 -4.03 13.06
C LYS A 11 3.19 -4.12 12.62
N SER A 12 2.46 -5.08 13.19
CA SER A 12 1.01 -5.05 13.24
C SER A 12 0.55 -4.59 14.62
N ILE A 13 -0.51 -3.79 14.65
CA ILE A 13 -1.10 -3.24 15.86
C ILE A 13 -2.43 -3.95 16.12
N LYS A 14 -2.59 -4.55 17.31
CA LYS A 14 -3.85 -5.16 17.73
C LYS A 14 -4.82 -4.05 18.14
N THR A 15 -6.00 -4.04 17.55
CA THR A 15 -7.12 -3.16 17.93
C THR A 15 -8.31 -3.99 18.38
N LYS A 16 -9.35 -3.34 18.90
CA LYS A 16 -10.62 -4.03 19.22
C LYS A 16 -11.35 -4.58 18.00
N PHE A 17 -10.99 -4.13 16.80
CA PHE A 17 -11.61 -4.53 15.54
C PHE A 17 -10.74 -5.47 14.68
N GLY A 18 -9.57 -5.85 15.15
CA GLY A 18 -8.63 -6.68 14.40
C GLY A 18 -7.21 -6.14 14.42
N LYS A 19 -6.31 -6.78 13.68
CA LYS A 19 -4.91 -6.35 13.55
C LYS A 19 -4.74 -5.47 12.31
N ILE A 20 -4.17 -4.29 12.48
CA ILE A 20 -3.88 -3.36 11.40
C ILE A 20 -2.37 -3.18 11.21
N GLY A 21 -1.96 -2.88 9.99
CA GLY A 21 -0.58 -2.57 9.62
C GLY A 21 -0.47 -1.16 9.07
N PRO A 22 0.03 -0.17 9.84
CA PRO A 22 0.31 1.16 9.32
C PRO A 22 1.64 1.16 8.58
N LEU A 23 1.62 1.51 7.30
CA LEU A 23 2.77 1.76 6.46
C LEU A 23 2.59 3.13 5.80
N ILE A 24 3.63 3.97 5.81
CA ILE A 24 3.46 5.38 5.50
C ILE A 24 4.13 5.75 4.18
N CYS A 25 3.35 6.37 3.28
CA CYS A 25 3.82 7.05 2.07
C CYS A 25 4.76 6.18 1.21
N TRP A 26 6.07 6.41 1.27
CA TRP A 26 7.05 5.71 0.44
C TRP A 26 7.10 4.21 0.68
N ASP A 27 6.70 3.73 1.86
CA ASP A 27 6.60 2.30 2.20
C ASP A 27 5.74 1.50 1.24
N GLN A 28 4.78 2.16 0.60
CA GLN A 28 3.87 1.55 -0.37
C GLN A 28 4.55 0.99 -1.63
N TRP A 29 5.81 1.36 -1.88
CA TRP A 29 6.56 0.87 -3.04
C TRP A 29 7.38 -0.39 -2.75
N PHE A 30 7.49 -0.80 -1.48
CA PHE A 30 8.32 -1.92 -1.05
C PHE A 30 7.48 -3.15 -0.68
N PRO A 31 7.52 -4.22 -1.50
CA PRO A 31 6.82 -5.48 -1.22
C PRO A 31 7.19 -6.09 0.13
N GLU A 32 8.45 -5.92 0.57
CA GLU A 32 8.99 -6.45 1.81
C GLU A 32 8.27 -5.86 3.03
N ALA A 33 7.99 -4.56 3.02
CA ALA A 33 7.29 -3.88 4.10
C ALA A 33 5.87 -4.46 4.29
N ALA A 34 5.13 -4.61 3.19
CA ALA A 34 3.80 -5.21 3.19
C ALA A 34 3.84 -6.67 3.66
N ARG A 35 4.83 -7.44 3.16
CA ARG A 35 5.01 -8.85 3.51
C ARG A 35 5.31 -9.04 4.98
N LEU A 36 6.25 -8.31 5.54
CA LEU A 36 6.61 -8.40 6.95
C LEU A 36 5.45 -8.01 7.86
N THR A 37 4.71 -6.97 7.50
CA THR A 37 3.52 -6.53 8.23
C THR A 37 2.41 -7.58 8.20
N ALA A 38 2.16 -8.21 7.05
CA ALA A 38 1.17 -9.28 6.90
C ALA A 38 1.57 -10.54 7.67
N LEU A 39 2.85 -10.92 7.66
CA LEU A 39 3.38 -12.06 8.42
C LEU A 39 3.25 -11.87 9.93
N ARG A 40 3.20 -10.62 10.41
CA ARG A 40 2.89 -10.30 11.82
C ARG A 40 1.39 -10.27 12.11
N GLY A 41 0.58 -10.68 11.14
CA GLY A 41 -0.85 -10.92 11.28
C GLY A 41 -1.73 -9.71 10.96
N ALA A 42 -1.22 -8.67 10.29
CA ALA A 42 -2.06 -7.58 9.82
C ALA A 42 -3.15 -8.12 8.87
N GLN A 43 -4.39 -7.73 9.15
CA GLN A 43 -5.57 -8.06 8.35
C GLN A 43 -5.91 -6.94 7.38
N ILE A 44 -5.57 -5.70 7.76
CA ILE A 44 -5.71 -4.50 6.95
C ILE A 44 -4.38 -3.75 6.98
N ILE A 45 -3.86 -3.39 5.81
CA ILE A 45 -2.69 -2.52 5.68
C ILE A 45 -3.15 -1.15 5.23
N PHE A 46 -2.74 -0.10 5.95
CA PHE A 46 -3.06 1.29 5.64
C PHE A 46 -1.83 2.00 5.08
N TYR A 47 -2.03 2.74 3.99
CA TYR A 47 -1.03 3.59 3.35
C TYR A 47 -1.51 5.05 3.29
N PRO A 48 -1.45 5.82 4.39
CA PRO A 48 -1.61 7.27 4.31
C PRO A 48 -0.44 7.87 3.51
N THR A 49 -0.78 8.68 2.50
CA THR A 49 0.21 9.20 1.57
C THR A 49 -0.16 10.59 1.02
N ALA A 50 0.81 11.29 0.45
CA ALA A 50 0.66 12.55 -0.26
C ALA A 50 1.44 12.49 -1.58
N ILE A 51 1.03 11.58 -2.47
CA ILE A 51 1.67 11.37 -3.76
C ILE A 51 0.94 12.17 -4.86
N GLY A 52 1.71 12.78 -5.74
CA GLY A 52 1.18 13.63 -6.81
C GLY A 52 2.15 13.80 -7.97
N TRP A 53 1.73 14.52 -8.99
CA TRP A 53 2.55 14.83 -10.16
C TRP A 53 3.24 16.18 -10.03
N HIS A 54 4.49 16.22 -10.45
CA HIS A 54 5.08 17.46 -10.88
C HIS A 54 4.46 17.88 -12.22
N PRO A 55 4.12 19.16 -12.46
CA PRO A 55 3.41 19.58 -13.69
C PRO A 55 4.06 19.13 -14.99
N LYS A 56 5.41 19.12 -15.03
CA LYS A 56 6.17 18.68 -16.21
C LYS A 56 6.04 17.19 -16.50
N GLU A 57 5.81 16.38 -15.49
CA GLU A 57 5.72 14.90 -15.59
C GLU A 57 4.33 14.43 -15.93
N LYS A 58 3.29 15.14 -15.44
CA LYS A 58 1.90 14.73 -15.59
C LYS A 58 1.51 14.45 -17.05
N ARG A 59 1.94 15.32 -17.98
CA ARG A 59 1.59 15.17 -19.40
C ARG A 59 2.22 13.92 -20.02
N LYS A 60 3.45 13.59 -19.64
CA LYS A 60 4.23 12.49 -20.26
C LYS A 60 4.01 11.16 -19.54
N PHE A 61 3.97 11.18 -18.22
CA PHE A 61 4.03 9.96 -17.40
C PHE A 61 2.82 9.80 -16.47
N GLY A 62 1.91 10.78 -16.40
CA GLY A 62 0.90 10.83 -15.34
C GLY A 62 0.00 9.60 -15.28
N LYS A 63 -0.40 9.07 -16.44
CA LYS A 63 -1.22 7.85 -16.49
C LYS A 63 -0.44 6.63 -16.00
N SER A 64 0.76 6.40 -16.54
CA SER A 64 1.57 5.23 -16.17
C SER A 64 1.99 5.24 -14.70
N GLN A 65 2.31 6.41 -14.14
CA GLN A 65 2.63 6.55 -12.72
C GLN A 65 1.44 6.19 -11.82
N LEU A 66 0.25 6.68 -12.16
CA LEU A 66 -0.98 6.36 -11.42
C LEU A 66 -1.34 4.87 -11.53
N ASP A 67 -1.23 4.30 -12.74
CA ASP A 67 -1.51 2.89 -12.99
C ASP A 67 -0.51 1.99 -12.21
N SER A 68 0.76 2.36 -12.19
CA SER A 68 1.79 1.66 -11.40
C SER A 68 1.45 1.69 -9.90
N TRP A 69 1.05 2.86 -9.38
CA TRP A 69 0.67 2.98 -7.97
C TRP A 69 -0.54 2.09 -7.62
N ILE A 70 -1.60 2.11 -8.45
CA ILE A 70 -2.77 1.25 -8.24
C ILE A 70 -2.37 -0.23 -8.30
N THR A 71 -1.52 -0.59 -9.26
CA THR A 71 -1.02 -1.96 -9.42
C THR A 71 -0.25 -2.43 -8.18
N MET A 72 0.62 -1.60 -7.63
CA MET A 72 1.34 -1.92 -6.39
C MET A 72 0.38 -2.15 -5.21
N GLN A 73 -0.63 -1.30 -5.03
CA GLN A 73 -1.62 -1.50 -3.97
C GLN A 73 -2.38 -2.82 -4.12
N LYS A 74 -2.79 -3.15 -5.34
CA LYS A 74 -3.44 -4.43 -5.65
C LYS A 74 -2.50 -5.62 -5.43
N SER A 75 -1.24 -5.49 -5.81
CA SER A 75 -0.21 -6.51 -5.61
C SER A 75 -0.02 -6.82 -4.11
N HIS A 76 0.05 -5.79 -3.26
CA HIS A 76 0.14 -5.99 -1.82
C HIS A 76 -1.06 -6.75 -1.25
N ALA A 77 -2.27 -6.43 -1.70
CA ALA A 77 -3.47 -7.13 -1.27
C ALA A 77 -3.45 -8.62 -1.67
N ILE A 78 -3.19 -8.89 -2.95
CA ILE A 78 -3.17 -10.25 -3.52
C ILE A 78 -2.06 -11.09 -2.88
N ALA A 79 -0.82 -10.60 -2.93
CA ALA A 79 0.36 -11.35 -2.49
C ALA A 79 0.31 -11.71 -0.99
N ASN A 80 -0.41 -10.94 -0.18
CA ASN A 80 -0.51 -11.15 1.26
C ASN A 80 -1.88 -11.66 1.72
N GLY A 81 -2.87 -11.71 0.83
CA GLY A 81 -4.25 -12.06 1.17
C GLY A 81 -4.79 -11.17 2.30
N THR A 82 -4.61 -9.83 2.18
CA THR A 82 -5.03 -8.82 3.18
C THR A 82 -5.84 -7.74 2.51
N TYR A 83 -6.63 -7.01 3.28
CA TYR A 83 -7.17 -5.74 2.80
C TYR A 83 -6.06 -4.68 2.72
N VAL A 84 -6.16 -3.80 1.73
CA VAL A 84 -5.29 -2.63 1.59
C VAL A 84 -6.15 -1.38 1.49
N VAL A 85 -5.80 -0.37 2.28
CA VAL A 85 -6.45 0.94 2.30
C VAL A 85 -5.42 2.00 1.96
N ALA A 86 -5.45 2.48 0.73
CA ALA A 86 -4.60 3.57 0.26
C ALA A 86 -5.34 4.90 0.42
N ILE A 87 -4.78 5.82 1.22
CA ILE A 87 -5.38 7.12 1.53
C ILE A 87 -4.45 8.19 0.99
N ASN A 88 -4.89 8.90 -0.05
CA ASN A 88 -4.08 9.93 -0.68
C ASN A 88 -4.73 11.31 -0.60
N ARG A 89 -3.91 12.34 -0.59
CA ARG A 89 -4.37 13.73 -0.69
C ARG A 89 -5.01 14.02 -2.05
N VAL A 90 -5.88 15.01 -2.06
CA VAL A 90 -6.45 15.64 -3.25
C VAL A 90 -6.02 17.10 -3.36
N GLY A 91 -6.25 17.71 -4.52
CA GLY A 91 -5.98 19.12 -4.76
C GLY A 91 -4.54 19.41 -5.18
N THR A 92 -4.16 20.67 -5.04
CA THR A 92 -2.87 21.19 -5.51
C THR A 92 -2.21 22.02 -4.42
N GLU A 93 -0.93 21.78 -4.19
CA GLU A 93 -0.08 22.57 -3.31
C GLU A 93 0.94 23.35 -4.13
N LYS A 94 1.14 24.63 -3.81
CA LYS A 94 2.08 25.53 -4.47
C LYS A 94 3.02 26.15 -3.44
N LYS A 95 4.32 26.15 -3.72
CA LYS A 95 5.33 26.88 -2.95
C LYS A 95 6.26 27.62 -3.93
N GLY A 96 6.06 28.92 -4.08
CA GLY A 96 6.76 29.72 -5.09
C GLY A 96 6.47 29.18 -6.51
N LYS A 97 7.52 28.84 -7.27
CA LYS A 97 7.40 28.26 -8.63
C LYS A 97 7.13 26.75 -8.62
N LYS A 98 7.24 26.08 -7.47
CA LYS A 98 7.00 24.65 -7.35
C LYS A 98 5.50 24.38 -7.15
N LYS A 99 4.99 23.40 -7.85
CA LYS A 99 3.60 22.95 -7.79
C LYS A 99 3.56 21.41 -7.75
N ILE A 100 2.70 20.86 -6.92
CA ILE A 100 2.36 19.44 -6.95
C ILE A 100 0.84 19.30 -7.04
N GLU A 101 0.36 18.44 -7.90
CA GLU A 101 -1.04 18.06 -8.00
C GLU A 101 -1.19 16.62 -7.49
N PHE A 102 -1.89 16.44 -6.38
CA PHE A 102 -2.06 15.12 -5.78
C PHE A 102 -2.97 14.23 -6.61
N TRP A 103 -2.67 12.95 -6.62
CA TRP A 103 -3.41 11.99 -7.45
C TRP A 103 -4.82 11.71 -6.95
N GLY A 104 -5.13 11.96 -5.66
CA GLY A 104 -6.35 11.49 -5.03
C GLY A 104 -6.49 9.99 -5.16
N ASN A 105 -7.62 9.51 -5.68
CA ASN A 105 -7.87 8.09 -5.95
C ASN A 105 -7.71 7.19 -4.71
N SER A 106 -7.99 7.70 -3.51
CA SER A 106 -8.01 6.86 -2.30
C SER A 106 -8.91 5.65 -2.52
N MET A 107 -8.48 4.47 -2.06
CA MET A 107 -9.17 3.24 -2.38
C MET A 107 -9.07 2.20 -1.28
N ILE A 108 -10.03 1.30 -1.26
CA ILE A 108 -10.04 0.09 -0.45
C ILE A 108 -10.00 -1.11 -1.40
N ILE A 109 -9.07 -2.01 -1.16
CA ILE A 109 -8.82 -3.20 -1.96
C ILE A 109 -8.99 -4.42 -1.08
N ASP A 110 -9.71 -5.41 -1.57
CA ASP A 110 -9.94 -6.66 -0.86
C ASP A 110 -8.77 -7.66 -1.02
N PRO A 111 -8.76 -8.77 -0.25
CA PRO A 111 -7.68 -9.75 -0.31
C PRO A 111 -7.47 -10.45 -1.68
N SER A 112 -8.44 -10.32 -2.59
CA SER A 112 -8.36 -10.84 -3.96
C SER A 112 -7.87 -9.78 -4.96
N GLY A 113 -7.49 -8.57 -4.50
CA GLY A 113 -7.04 -7.48 -5.34
C GLY A 113 -8.15 -6.69 -6.04
N GLN A 114 -9.43 -6.90 -5.64
CA GLN A 114 -10.54 -6.14 -6.18
C GLN A 114 -10.68 -4.80 -5.45
N ILE A 115 -10.81 -3.71 -6.20
CA ILE A 115 -11.12 -2.40 -5.63
C ILE A 115 -12.60 -2.39 -5.24
N ILE A 116 -12.88 -2.47 -3.94
CA ILE A 116 -14.24 -2.48 -3.40
C ILE A 116 -14.78 -1.07 -3.11
N GLY A 117 -13.94 -0.06 -3.23
CA GLY A 117 -14.32 1.34 -3.16
C GLY A 117 -13.18 2.23 -3.59
N LYS A 118 -13.51 3.29 -4.33
CA LYS A 118 -12.54 4.27 -4.83
C LYS A 118 -13.17 5.65 -4.80
N LEU A 119 -12.40 6.64 -4.36
CA LEU A 119 -12.78 8.05 -4.33
C LEU A 119 -12.30 8.79 -5.57
N SER A 120 -12.80 10.00 -5.78
CA SER A 120 -12.38 10.85 -6.88
C SER A 120 -10.92 11.31 -6.72
N ASN A 121 -10.37 11.84 -7.79
CA ASN A 121 -9.02 12.39 -7.81
C ASN A 121 -8.94 13.87 -7.36
N ASN A 122 -10.07 14.57 -7.22
CA ASN A 122 -10.09 16.03 -7.07
C ASN A 122 -11.04 16.56 -5.99
N LYS A 123 -11.75 15.70 -5.26
CA LYS A 123 -12.69 16.10 -4.21
C LYS A 123 -12.35 15.43 -2.89
N GLU A 124 -12.48 16.15 -1.80
CA GLU A 124 -12.49 15.58 -0.45
C GLU A 124 -13.76 14.77 -0.26
N GLN A 125 -13.62 13.52 0.16
CA GLN A 125 -14.73 12.58 0.28
C GLN A 125 -14.47 11.59 1.41
N ILE A 126 -15.53 10.98 1.90
CA ILE A 126 -15.49 9.87 2.87
C ILE A 126 -15.91 8.58 2.15
N LEU A 127 -15.13 7.52 2.36
CA LEU A 127 -15.44 6.18 1.87
C LEU A 127 -15.61 5.22 3.05
N ILE A 128 -16.77 4.59 3.11
CA ILE A 128 -17.08 3.58 4.12
C ILE A 128 -17.37 2.26 3.39
N ARG A 129 -16.71 1.19 3.82
CA ARG A 129 -16.94 -0.17 3.33
C ARG A 129 -16.85 -1.16 4.47
N GLU A 130 -17.67 -2.17 4.41
CA GLU A 130 -17.59 -3.31 5.30
C GLU A 130 -16.40 -4.18 4.95
N VAL A 131 -15.73 -4.74 5.97
CA VAL A 131 -14.56 -5.62 5.86
C VAL A 131 -14.94 -6.98 6.44
N ASP A 132 -15.02 -8.00 5.59
CA ASP A 132 -15.22 -9.39 6.02
C ASP A 132 -13.87 -10.09 6.22
N TYR A 133 -13.49 -10.29 7.47
CA TYR A 133 -12.24 -11.01 7.80
C TYR A 133 -12.24 -12.48 7.39
N LYS A 134 -13.42 -13.13 7.29
CA LYS A 134 -13.53 -14.51 6.78
C LYS A 134 -13.06 -14.62 5.33
N LYS A 135 -13.14 -13.53 4.56
CA LYS A 135 -12.61 -13.47 3.20
C LYS A 135 -11.09 -13.61 3.16
N ILE A 136 -10.38 -13.09 4.15
CA ILE A 136 -8.92 -13.27 4.30
C ILE A 136 -8.59 -14.75 4.41
N ASP A 137 -9.28 -15.46 5.31
CA ASP A 137 -9.04 -16.88 5.55
C ASP A 137 -9.35 -17.72 4.31
N LYS A 138 -10.48 -17.45 3.66
CA LYS A 138 -10.86 -18.12 2.40
C LYS A 138 -9.81 -17.92 1.31
N VAL A 139 -9.35 -16.69 1.09
CA VAL A 139 -8.34 -16.39 0.05
C VAL A 139 -7.03 -17.11 0.37
N ARG A 140 -6.57 -17.06 1.62
CA ARG A 140 -5.31 -17.69 2.05
C ARG A 140 -5.37 -19.22 2.02
N GLN A 141 -6.54 -19.82 2.19
CA GLN A 141 -6.73 -21.27 2.02
C GLN A 141 -6.64 -21.70 0.55
N HIS A 142 -7.29 -20.95 -0.36
CA HIS A 142 -7.30 -21.27 -1.79
C HIS A 142 -5.99 -20.89 -2.50
N TRP A 143 -5.37 -19.78 -2.06
CA TRP A 143 -4.11 -19.25 -2.58
C TRP A 143 -3.10 -19.08 -1.44
N PRO A 144 -2.43 -20.15 -1.03
CA PRO A 144 -1.62 -20.17 0.19
C PRO A 144 -0.24 -19.54 -0.01
N PHE A 145 -0.17 -18.36 -0.63
CA PHE A 145 1.07 -17.65 -0.96
C PHE A 145 1.98 -17.41 0.25
N LEU A 146 1.41 -17.20 1.45
CA LEU A 146 2.22 -16.99 2.65
C LEU A 146 2.88 -18.29 3.15
N ARG A 147 2.19 -19.44 3.00
CA ARG A 147 2.69 -20.76 3.41
C ARG A 147 3.75 -21.29 2.46
N ASP A 148 3.53 -21.12 1.16
CA ASP A 148 4.32 -21.77 0.11
C ASP A 148 5.60 -20.97 -0.25
N ARG A 149 5.98 -20.02 0.58
CA ARG A 149 7.22 -19.24 0.39
C ARG A 149 8.45 -20.10 0.60
N ARG A 150 9.42 -19.95 -0.29
CA ARG A 150 10.75 -20.56 -0.21
C ARG A 150 11.70 -19.70 0.64
N ILE A 151 11.43 -19.63 1.96
CA ILE A 151 12.15 -18.76 2.90
C ILE A 151 13.66 -19.07 2.97
N ASP A 152 14.03 -20.30 2.65
CA ASP A 152 15.41 -20.78 2.55
C ASP A 152 16.24 -20.05 1.47
N PHE A 153 15.57 -19.52 0.42
CA PHE A 153 16.23 -18.83 -0.70
C PHE A 153 16.14 -17.29 -0.63
N TYR A 154 15.47 -16.71 0.37
CA TYR A 154 15.24 -15.25 0.41
C TYR A 154 16.34 -14.45 1.09
N LYS A 155 17.45 -15.05 1.48
CA LYS A 155 18.57 -14.35 2.15
C LYS A 155 19.16 -13.21 1.32
N GLY A 156 19.11 -13.31 -0.02
CA GLY A 156 19.62 -12.31 -0.93
C GLY A 156 18.96 -10.93 -0.81
N ILE A 157 17.67 -10.87 -0.37
CA ILE A 157 17.00 -9.56 -0.20
C ILE A 157 17.51 -8.74 1.00
N LEU A 158 18.38 -9.31 1.82
CA LEU A 158 19.03 -8.61 2.93
C LEU A 158 20.33 -7.91 2.51
N LYS A 159 20.77 -8.14 1.28
CA LYS A 159 21.96 -7.48 0.70
C LYS A 159 21.53 -6.26 -0.11
N ASN A 160 22.37 -5.23 -0.10
CA ASN A 160 22.26 -4.14 -1.06
C ASN A 160 22.91 -4.53 -2.38
N PRO A 161 22.47 -3.98 -3.53
CA PRO A 161 23.11 -4.23 -4.83
C PRO A 161 24.61 -3.84 -4.88
N GLU A 162 25.03 -2.97 -3.99
CA GLU A 162 26.43 -2.49 -3.88
C GLU A 162 27.33 -3.43 -3.06
N ASP A 163 26.77 -4.49 -2.47
CA ASP A 163 27.47 -5.47 -1.63
C ASP A 163 27.96 -6.70 -2.43
N GLU A 164 27.85 -6.67 -3.78
CA GLU A 164 28.30 -7.75 -4.69
C GLU A 164 29.71 -7.55 -5.23
#